data_9b6fb3c81e5c6004036267b94c89bae5
#
_entry.id   9b6fb3c81e5c6004036267b94c89bae5
#
_cell.length_a   1.000
_cell.length_b   1.000
_cell.length_c   1.000
_cell.angle_alpha   90.00
_cell.angle_beta   90.00
_cell.angle_gamma   90.00
#
_symmetry.space_group_name_H-M   'P 1'
#
loop_
_entity.id
_entity.type
_entity.pdbx_description
1 polymer ?
#
loop_
_entity_poly.entity_id
_entity_poly.type
_entity_poly.pdbx_seq_one_letter_code
_entity_poly.pdbx_strand_id
1 'polypeptide(L)'
;MERAKKNCYLMLRERGYSVVIQNDCGPSDPTMIAKRGAAQLVVYAFPDAKVGVRDTRRIVADTEARGINHAIVLYPHGITPFAKSDLLKNSNTRFEIFHTDFFLFHLTRHVLVPEHVVLSSSEKRKVADRYGIDKLPRLSVGDPVARWLDLCRGTIVKIEEASPEGHLVTEYRVVT
;
A
#
# COMPACT_ATOMS: atom_id res chain seq x y z
N MET A 1 12.04 -13.01 -3.64
CA MET A 1 11.35 -12.70 -2.37
C MET A 1 12.09 -11.64 -1.55
N GLU A 2 13.38 -11.72 -1.31
CA GLU A 2 14.13 -10.77 -0.45
C GLU A 2 14.05 -9.30 -0.93
N ARG A 3 14.18 -9.06 -2.25
CA ARG A 3 14.00 -7.70 -2.82
C ARG A 3 12.59 -7.16 -2.57
N ALA A 4 11.57 -8.01 -2.68
CA ALA A 4 10.18 -7.60 -2.41
C ALA A 4 9.96 -7.25 -0.93
N LYS A 5 10.52 -8.04 0.00
CA LYS A 5 10.49 -7.73 1.43
C LYS A 5 11.18 -6.40 1.72
N LYS A 6 12.37 -6.16 1.15
CA LYS A 6 13.11 -4.90 1.31
C LYS A 6 12.29 -3.70 0.83
N ASN A 7 11.69 -3.76 -0.35
CA ASN A 7 10.90 -2.65 -0.90
C ASN A 7 9.56 -2.49 -0.17
N CYS A 8 8.95 -3.57 0.31
CA CYS A 8 7.78 -3.50 1.20
C CYS A 8 8.14 -2.81 2.53
N TYR A 9 9.29 -3.11 3.13
CA TYR A 9 9.81 -2.39 4.29
C TYR A 9 9.94 -0.89 4.01
N LEU A 10 10.53 -0.50 2.87
CA LEU A 10 10.68 0.91 2.49
C LEU A 10 9.31 1.59 2.28
N MET A 11 8.36 0.93 1.63
CA MET A 11 6.98 1.40 1.50
C MET A 11 6.34 1.68 2.87
N LEU A 12 6.47 0.75 3.82
CA LEU A 12 5.93 0.93 5.17
C LEU A 12 6.59 2.11 5.90
N ARG A 13 7.89 2.30 5.71
CA ARG A 13 8.60 3.46 6.26
C ARG A 13 8.09 4.77 5.68
N GLU A 14 7.82 4.84 4.38
CA GLU A 14 7.23 6.02 3.73
C GLU A 14 5.79 6.28 4.18
N ARG A 15 5.04 5.22 4.50
CA ARG A 15 3.71 5.34 5.13
C ARG A 15 3.77 5.76 6.61
N GLY A 16 4.98 6.01 7.16
CA GLY A 16 5.20 6.47 8.54
C GLY A 16 5.19 5.37 9.59
N TYR A 17 5.32 4.10 9.21
CA TYR A 17 5.42 3.00 10.16
C TYR A 17 6.86 2.79 10.67
N SER A 18 6.99 2.46 11.94
CA SER A 18 8.18 1.81 12.50
C SER A 18 8.04 0.31 12.27
N VAL A 19 9.03 -0.31 11.62
CA VAL A 19 8.94 -1.71 11.18
C VAL A 19 9.98 -2.56 11.89
N VAL A 20 9.54 -3.69 12.43
CA VAL A 20 10.39 -4.75 12.98
C VAL A 20 10.31 -5.95 12.04
N ILE A 21 11.46 -6.40 11.53
CA ILE A 21 11.57 -7.59 10.70
C ILE A 21 11.70 -8.79 11.64
N GLN A 22 10.88 -9.81 11.42
CA GLN A 22 11.01 -11.09 12.12
C GLN A 22 11.87 -12.03 11.29
N ASN A 23 12.99 -12.50 11.87
CA ASN A 23 13.81 -13.55 11.30
C ASN A 23 13.28 -14.89 11.84
N ASP A 24 13.50 -15.97 11.08
CA ASP A 24 13.11 -17.34 11.43
C ASP A 24 11.60 -17.58 11.59
N CYS A 25 10.80 -16.92 10.74
CA CYS A 25 9.37 -17.12 10.71
C CYS A 25 9.00 -18.38 9.94
N GLY A 26 8.06 -19.16 10.47
CA GLY A 26 7.38 -20.22 9.73
C GLY A 26 6.55 -19.66 8.56
N PRO A 27 6.08 -20.50 7.63
CA PRO A 27 5.32 -20.05 6.45
C PRO A 27 3.99 -19.36 6.78
N SER A 28 3.60 -19.38 8.03
CA SER A 28 2.35 -18.77 8.52
C SER A 28 2.56 -17.60 9.47
N ASP A 29 3.82 -17.34 9.84
CA ASP A 29 4.13 -16.25 10.74
C ASP A 29 4.34 -14.93 9.97
N PRO A 30 4.02 -13.78 10.57
CA PRO A 30 4.26 -12.50 9.92
C PRO A 30 5.77 -12.26 9.78
N THR A 31 6.20 -11.89 8.60
CA THR A 31 7.61 -11.56 8.32
C THR A 31 8.00 -10.17 8.81
N MET A 32 7.02 -9.28 8.97
CA MET A 32 7.22 -7.93 9.50
C MET A 32 6.04 -7.55 10.37
N ILE A 33 6.33 -6.81 11.44
CA ILE A 33 5.34 -6.13 12.27
C ILE A 33 5.64 -4.64 12.19
N ALA A 34 4.64 -3.85 11.82
CA ALA A 34 4.77 -2.41 11.66
C ALA A 34 3.82 -1.68 12.61
N LYS A 35 4.28 -0.58 13.21
CA LYS A 35 3.51 0.24 14.16
C LYS A 35 3.57 1.71 13.77
N ARG A 36 2.41 2.39 13.85
CA ARG A 36 2.27 3.83 13.68
C ARG A 36 1.30 4.38 14.71
N GLY A 37 1.83 4.92 15.82
CA GLY A 37 1.01 5.27 16.98
C GLY A 37 0.31 4.02 17.55
N ALA A 38 -1.01 4.07 17.67
CA ALA A 38 -1.83 2.93 18.11
C ALA A 38 -2.11 1.92 16.98
N ALA A 39 -1.93 2.31 15.71
CA ALA A 39 -2.19 1.44 14.58
C ALA A 39 -1.06 0.40 14.41
N GLN A 40 -1.45 -0.87 14.24
CA GLN A 40 -0.55 -1.97 13.97
C GLN A 40 -0.88 -2.62 12.63
N LEU A 41 0.15 -3.08 11.93
CA LEU A 41 0.05 -3.76 10.65
C LEU A 41 1.02 -4.94 10.64
N VAL A 42 0.61 -6.03 10.04
CA VAL A 42 1.46 -7.21 9.83
C VAL A 42 1.64 -7.53 8.36
N VAL A 43 2.80 -8.07 8.00
CA VAL A 43 3.11 -8.51 6.63
C VAL A 43 3.36 -10.00 6.63
N TYR A 44 2.61 -10.73 5.81
CA TYR A 44 2.82 -12.16 5.53
C TYR A 44 3.44 -12.30 4.14
N ALA A 45 4.54 -13.01 4.04
CA ALA A 45 5.21 -13.26 2.77
C ALA A 45 5.27 -14.76 2.48
N PHE A 46 4.68 -15.18 1.38
CA PHE A 46 4.72 -16.57 0.91
C PHE A 46 5.90 -16.73 -0.05
N PRO A 47 6.95 -17.51 0.29
CA PRO A 47 8.16 -17.55 -0.53
C PRO A 47 7.96 -18.29 -1.86
N ASP A 48 7.30 -19.46 -1.88
CA ASP A 48 7.37 -20.38 -3.01
C ASP A 48 6.06 -21.11 -3.34
N ALA A 49 4.93 -20.70 -2.78
CA ALA A 49 3.66 -21.39 -2.99
C ALA A 49 2.55 -20.49 -3.54
N LYS A 50 1.63 -21.11 -4.29
CA LYS A 50 0.35 -20.47 -4.63
C LYS A 50 -0.50 -20.38 -3.38
N VAL A 51 -0.96 -19.17 -3.05
CA VAL A 51 -1.77 -18.92 -1.86
C VAL A 51 -3.18 -19.48 -2.05
N GLY A 52 -3.57 -20.41 -1.21
CA GLY A 52 -4.89 -21.04 -1.19
C GLY A 52 -5.77 -20.57 -0.05
N VAL A 53 -7.02 -21.06 -0.02
CA VAL A 53 -8.01 -20.72 1.04
C VAL A 53 -7.54 -21.18 2.44
N ARG A 54 -6.79 -22.28 2.51
CA ARG A 54 -6.25 -22.76 3.79
C ARG A 54 -5.27 -21.75 4.39
N ASP A 55 -4.43 -21.15 3.53
CA ASP A 55 -3.43 -20.17 3.95
C ASP A 55 -4.10 -18.87 4.39
N THR A 56 -5.12 -18.40 3.64
CA THR A 56 -5.85 -17.17 3.99
C THR A 56 -6.60 -17.32 5.31
N ARG A 57 -7.23 -18.45 5.58
CA ARG A 57 -7.90 -18.71 6.86
C ARG A 57 -6.91 -18.68 8.05
N ARG A 58 -5.69 -19.19 7.86
CA ARG A 58 -4.65 -19.14 8.89
C ARG A 58 -4.22 -17.70 9.16
N ILE A 59 -4.00 -16.90 8.10
CA ILE A 59 -3.65 -15.48 8.23
C ILE A 59 -4.77 -14.72 8.96
N VAL A 60 -6.02 -14.94 8.58
CA VAL A 60 -7.18 -14.31 9.24
C VAL A 60 -7.20 -14.66 10.72
N ALA A 61 -7.09 -15.93 11.06
CA ALA A 61 -7.08 -16.38 12.46
C ALA A 61 -5.91 -15.79 13.26
N ASP A 62 -4.70 -15.70 12.67
CA ASP A 62 -3.54 -15.10 13.34
C ASP A 62 -3.70 -13.58 13.53
N THR A 63 -4.24 -12.85 12.54
CA THR A 63 -4.50 -11.41 12.67
C THR A 63 -5.55 -11.12 13.74
N GLU A 64 -6.61 -11.92 13.79
CA GLU A 64 -7.66 -11.80 14.82
C GLU A 64 -7.13 -12.12 16.21
N ALA A 65 -6.35 -13.20 16.37
CA ALA A 65 -5.73 -13.57 17.64
C ALA A 65 -4.77 -12.47 18.17
N ARG A 66 -4.13 -11.72 17.27
CA ARG A 66 -3.26 -10.59 17.62
C ARG A 66 -4.01 -9.28 17.83
N GLY A 67 -5.31 -9.23 17.53
CA GLY A 67 -6.11 -7.99 17.57
C GLY A 67 -5.66 -6.94 16.52
N ILE A 68 -5.11 -7.39 15.40
CA ILE A 68 -4.60 -6.52 14.32
C ILE A 68 -5.65 -6.42 13.22
N ASN A 69 -5.99 -5.20 12.82
CA ASN A 69 -7.03 -4.92 11.84
C ASN A 69 -6.49 -4.52 10.46
N HIS A 70 -5.19 -4.59 10.22
CA HIS A 70 -4.57 -4.30 8.93
C HIS A 70 -3.43 -5.29 8.64
N ALA A 71 -3.48 -5.94 7.48
CA ALA A 71 -2.47 -6.90 7.07
C ALA A 71 -2.12 -6.78 5.57
N ILE A 72 -0.87 -7.06 5.25
CA ILE A 72 -0.36 -7.13 3.87
C ILE A 72 0.03 -8.56 3.57
N VAL A 73 -0.36 -9.05 2.39
CA VAL A 73 -0.01 -10.38 1.88
C VAL A 73 0.83 -10.24 0.62
N LEU A 74 2.06 -10.77 0.66
CA LEU A 74 2.99 -10.83 -0.47
C LEU A 74 3.04 -12.25 -1.04
N TYR A 75 2.85 -12.37 -2.37
CA TYR A 75 2.87 -13.68 -3.04
C TYR A 75 3.60 -13.61 -4.39
N PRO A 76 4.44 -14.62 -4.76
CA PRO A 76 5.21 -14.63 -6.01
C PRO A 76 4.50 -15.36 -7.15
N HIS A 77 3.71 -16.41 -6.87
CA HIS A 77 3.21 -17.33 -7.89
C HIS A 77 1.70 -17.25 -8.15
N GLY A 78 0.99 -16.46 -7.37
CA GLY A 78 -0.45 -16.26 -7.52
C GLY A 78 -1.26 -16.60 -6.29
N ILE A 79 -2.51 -16.14 -6.30
CA ILE A 79 -3.51 -16.39 -5.27
C ILE A 79 -4.77 -16.93 -5.94
N THR A 80 -5.42 -17.91 -5.33
CA THR A 80 -6.66 -18.44 -5.90
C THR A 80 -7.79 -17.41 -5.80
N PRO A 81 -8.75 -17.36 -6.77
CA PRO A 81 -9.86 -16.40 -6.72
C PRO A 81 -10.66 -16.44 -5.42
N PHE A 82 -10.89 -17.64 -4.89
CA PHE A 82 -11.57 -17.83 -3.61
C PHE A 82 -10.76 -17.27 -2.44
N ALA A 83 -9.45 -17.55 -2.37
CA ALA A 83 -8.57 -17.02 -1.35
C ALA A 83 -8.51 -15.48 -1.38
N LYS A 84 -8.42 -14.90 -2.58
CA LYS A 84 -8.45 -13.45 -2.77
C LYS A 84 -9.78 -12.85 -2.29
N SER A 85 -10.90 -13.47 -2.68
CA SER A 85 -12.23 -13.01 -2.26
C SER A 85 -12.43 -13.13 -0.75
N ASP A 86 -11.93 -14.20 -0.12
CA ASP A 86 -12.00 -14.46 1.31
C ASP A 86 -11.29 -13.34 2.12
N LEU A 87 -10.07 -12.98 1.71
CA LEU A 87 -9.34 -11.87 2.33
C LEU A 87 -10.03 -10.51 2.13
N LEU A 88 -10.47 -10.19 0.89
CA LEU A 88 -11.05 -8.89 0.57
C LEU A 88 -12.45 -8.67 1.18
N LYS A 89 -13.16 -9.74 1.50
CA LYS A 89 -14.49 -9.69 2.15
C LYS A 89 -14.43 -9.70 3.67
N ASN A 90 -13.23 -9.87 4.26
CA ASN A 90 -13.10 -9.85 5.70
C ASN A 90 -13.47 -8.46 6.24
N SER A 91 -14.43 -8.42 7.18
CA SER A 91 -14.92 -7.18 7.77
C SER A 91 -14.08 -6.67 8.95
N ASN A 92 -13.35 -7.57 9.61
CA ASN A 92 -12.59 -7.28 10.83
C ASN A 92 -11.18 -6.78 10.53
N THR A 93 -10.58 -7.29 9.44
CA THR A 93 -9.21 -6.97 9.04
C THR A 93 -9.18 -6.49 7.60
N ARG A 94 -8.56 -5.35 7.37
CA ARG A 94 -8.26 -4.84 6.02
C ARG A 94 -7.04 -5.56 5.48
N PHE A 95 -7.21 -6.29 4.39
CA PHE A 95 -6.12 -6.97 3.68
C PHE A 95 -5.69 -6.21 2.43
N GLU A 96 -4.40 -5.91 2.32
CA GLU A 96 -3.77 -5.49 1.07
C GLU A 96 -3.01 -6.68 0.48
N ILE A 97 -3.26 -6.97 -0.80
CA ILE A 97 -2.70 -8.14 -1.48
C ILE A 97 -1.79 -7.65 -2.60
N PHE A 98 -0.51 -8.01 -2.53
CA PHE A 98 0.48 -7.59 -3.52
C PHE A 98 1.21 -8.79 -4.13
N HIS A 99 1.28 -8.82 -5.46
CA HIS A 99 2.25 -9.65 -6.15
C HIS A 99 3.66 -9.11 -5.90
N THR A 100 4.65 -9.98 -5.77
CA THR A 100 6.05 -9.57 -5.49
C THR A 100 6.64 -8.66 -6.57
N ASP A 101 6.12 -8.74 -7.81
CA ASP A 101 6.55 -7.88 -8.92
C ASP A 101 6.26 -6.39 -8.67
N PHE A 102 5.24 -6.09 -7.86
CA PHE A 102 4.98 -4.72 -7.42
C PHE A 102 6.18 -4.10 -6.68
N PHE A 103 7.00 -4.92 -6.08
CA PHE A 103 8.15 -4.54 -5.28
C PHE A 103 9.51 -4.82 -5.94
N LEU A 104 9.57 -4.94 -7.27
CA LEU A 104 10.83 -5.14 -7.98
C LEU A 104 11.77 -3.93 -7.86
N PHE A 105 11.21 -2.74 -7.73
CA PHE A 105 11.93 -1.49 -7.52
C PHE A 105 11.20 -0.59 -6.53
N HIS A 106 11.89 0.44 -6.07
CA HIS A 106 11.30 1.45 -5.19
C HIS A 106 10.43 2.40 -6.02
N LEU A 107 9.11 2.25 -5.94
CA LEU A 107 8.19 2.88 -6.88
C LEU A 107 8.30 4.41 -6.88
N THR A 108 8.22 5.03 -5.70
CA THR A 108 8.20 6.50 -5.56
C THR A 108 9.55 7.17 -5.86
N ARG A 109 10.63 6.38 -5.95
CA ARG A 109 11.97 6.88 -6.32
C ARG A 109 12.36 6.53 -7.75
N HIS A 110 11.45 5.95 -8.52
CA HIS A 110 11.72 5.63 -9.91
C HIS A 110 11.71 6.90 -10.74
N VAL A 111 12.69 7.07 -11.64
CA VAL A 111 12.88 8.30 -12.44
C VAL A 111 11.65 8.71 -13.26
N LEU A 112 10.82 7.76 -13.67
CA LEU A 112 9.58 8.01 -14.42
C LEU A 112 8.35 8.26 -13.54
N VAL A 113 8.49 8.22 -12.23
CA VAL A 113 7.40 8.47 -11.30
C VAL A 113 7.57 9.85 -10.70
N PRO A 114 6.70 10.82 -11.06
CA PRO A 114 6.78 12.16 -10.50
C PRO A 114 6.50 12.14 -8.99
N GLU A 115 6.93 13.17 -8.29
CA GLU A 115 6.69 13.30 -6.87
C GLU A 115 5.20 13.50 -6.58
N HIS A 116 4.67 12.67 -5.67
CA HIS A 116 3.28 12.73 -5.21
C HIS A 116 3.24 13.16 -3.75
N VAL A 117 2.73 14.36 -3.51
CA VAL A 117 2.61 14.93 -2.16
C VAL A 117 1.16 14.95 -1.74
N VAL A 118 0.84 14.29 -0.62
CA VAL A 118 -0.50 14.31 -0.03
C VAL A 118 -0.76 15.66 0.60
N LEU A 119 -1.84 16.33 0.19
CA LEU A 119 -2.19 17.63 0.72
C LEU A 119 -2.74 17.54 2.14
N SER A 120 -2.31 18.47 2.99
CA SER A 120 -2.91 18.71 4.29
C SER A 120 -4.37 19.18 4.17
N SER A 121 -5.14 19.12 5.25
CA SER A 121 -6.54 19.55 5.26
C SER A 121 -6.70 21.03 4.87
N SER A 122 -5.74 21.89 5.23
CA SER A 122 -5.77 23.31 4.87
C SER A 122 -5.49 23.55 3.39
N GLU A 123 -4.51 22.83 2.81
CA GLU A 123 -4.18 22.91 1.38
C GLU A 123 -5.32 22.31 0.53
N LYS A 124 -5.91 21.19 0.96
CA LYS A 124 -7.07 20.57 0.32
C LYS A 124 -8.22 21.57 0.17
N ARG A 125 -8.51 22.36 1.22
CA ARG A 125 -9.56 23.41 1.16
C ARG A 125 -9.22 24.46 0.11
N LYS A 126 -7.99 25.00 0.11
CA LYS A 126 -7.56 26.00 -0.88
C LYS A 126 -7.69 25.49 -2.32
N VAL A 127 -7.32 24.25 -2.56
CA VAL A 127 -7.44 23.62 -3.89
C VAL A 127 -8.92 23.42 -4.24
N ALA A 128 -9.74 22.97 -3.30
CA ALA A 128 -11.18 22.79 -3.49
C ALA A 128 -11.90 24.11 -3.83
N ASP A 129 -11.57 25.18 -3.09
CA ASP A 129 -12.17 26.51 -3.30
C ASP A 129 -11.74 27.11 -4.65
N ARG A 130 -10.49 26.89 -5.06
CA ARG A 130 -9.95 27.45 -6.30
C ARG A 130 -10.39 26.72 -7.56
N TYR A 131 -10.41 25.39 -7.54
CA TYR A 131 -10.61 24.58 -8.74
C TYR A 131 -11.91 23.78 -8.75
N GLY A 132 -12.53 23.54 -7.58
CA GLY A 132 -13.64 22.61 -7.42
C GLY A 132 -13.16 21.15 -7.42
N ILE A 133 -13.49 20.38 -6.40
CA ILE A 133 -13.04 18.97 -6.27
C ILE A 133 -13.51 18.11 -7.45
N ASP A 134 -14.74 18.32 -7.91
CA ASP A 134 -15.34 17.54 -8.99
C ASP A 134 -14.68 17.76 -10.36
N LYS A 135 -13.95 18.88 -10.50
CA LYS A 135 -13.24 19.24 -11.72
C LYS A 135 -11.79 18.72 -11.74
N LEU A 136 -11.29 18.24 -10.61
CA LEU A 136 -9.92 17.73 -10.55
C LEU A 136 -9.81 16.41 -11.34
N PRO A 137 -8.72 16.19 -12.08
CA PRO A 137 -8.38 14.91 -12.65
C PRO A 137 -8.38 13.82 -11.58
N ARG A 138 -8.75 12.61 -12.00
CA ARG A 138 -8.91 11.47 -11.09
C ARG A 138 -7.65 10.63 -11.01
N LEU A 139 -7.34 10.13 -9.81
CA LEU A 139 -6.34 9.10 -9.57
C LEU A 139 -7.05 7.87 -9.01
N SER A 140 -6.93 6.74 -9.67
CA SER A 140 -7.56 5.51 -9.19
C SER A 140 -6.94 5.02 -7.88
N VAL A 141 -7.75 4.52 -6.94
CA VAL A 141 -7.23 3.79 -5.75
C VAL A 141 -6.41 2.54 -6.14
N GLY A 142 -6.61 2.03 -7.37
CA GLY A 142 -5.83 0.93 -7.93
C GLY A 142 -4.50 1.34 -8.54
N ASP A 143 -4.25 2.64 -8.69
CA ASP A 143 -2.98 3.16 -9.19
C ASP A 143 -1.81 2.69 -8.33
N PRO A 144 -0.67 2.27 -8.92
CA PRO A 144 0.49 1.80 -8.16
C PRO A 144 0.98 2.79 -7.10
N VAL A 145 1.00 4.11 -7.40
CA VAL A 145 1.45 5.12 -6.43
C VAL A 145 0.41 5.30 -5.32
N ALA A 146 -0.89 5.33 -5.67
CA ALA A 146 -1.96 5.40 -4.70
C ALA A 146 -1.93 4.20 -3.73
N ARG A 147 -1.67 3.01 -4.25
CA ARG A 147 -1.49 1.79 -3.44
C ARG A 147 -0.22 1.83 -2.61
N TRP A 148 0.89 2.33 -3.17
CA TRP A 148 2.16 2.47 -2.43
C TRP A 148 2.01 3.40 -1.23
N LEU A 149 1.35 4.52 -1.40
CA LEU A 149 1.15 5.55 -0.36
C LEU A 149 -0.08 5.29 0.53
N ASP A 150 -0.83 4.21 0.30
CA ASP A 150 -2.08 3.88 1.02
C ASP A 150 -3.11 5.01 0.96
N LEU A 151 -3.32 5.56 -0.23
CA LEU A 151 -4.23 6.68 -0.41
C LEU A 151 -5.70 6.24 -0.38
N CYS A 152 -6.51 6.95 0.39
CA CYS A 152 -7.95 6.74 0.49
C CYS A 152 -8.71 7.60 -0.52
N ARG A 153 -9.92 7.15 -0.90
CA ARG A 153 -10.85 7.96 -1.72
C ARG A 153 -11.08 9.34 -1.12
N GLY A 154 -11.10 10.35 -1.97
CA GLY A 154 -11.23 11.75 -1.57
C GLY A 154 -9.93 12.41 -1.10
N THR A 155 -8.82 11.68 -1.06
CA THR A 155 -7.50 12.30 -0.86
C THR A 155 -7.14 13.13 -2.10
N ILE A 156 -6.59 14.33 -1.90
CA ILE A 156 -6.03 15.13 -3.00
C ILE A 156 -4.52 15.06 -2.91
N VAL A 157 -3.89 14.74 -4.03
CA VAL A 157 -2.43 14.70 -4.19
C VAL A 157 -2.00 15.82 -5.13
N LYS A 158 -0.89 16.45 -4.79
CA LYS A 158 -0.14 17.34 -5.66
C LYS A 158 0.94 16.51 -6.36
N ILE A 159 1.03 16.61 -7.67
CA ILE A 159 2.02 15.94 -8.49
C ILE A 159 2.92 17.02 -9.08
N GLU A 160 4.23 16.89 -8.88
CA GLU A 160 5.22 17.81 -9.40
C GLU A 160 6.11 17.09 -10.40
N GLU A 161 6.10 17.58 -11.63
CA GLU A 161 6.87 17.01 -12.73
C GLU A 161 7.68 18.11 -13.44
N ALA A 162 8.92 17.82 -13.77
CA ALA A 162 9.71 18.70 -14.60
C ALA A 162 9.30 18.55 -16.06
N SER A 163 8.88 19.65 -16.72
CA SER A 163 8.63 19.64 -18.15
C SER A 163 9.96 19.43 -18.92
N PRO A 164 9.90 18.99 -20.18
CA PRO A 164 11.09 18.89 -21.03
C PRO A 164 11.87 20.19 -21.17
N GLU A 165 11.21 21.32 -20.97
CA GLU A 165 11.77 22.67 -21.03
C GLU A 165 12.39 23.13 -19.69
N GLY A 166 12.36 22.26 -18.65
CA GLY A 166 12.95 22.54 -17.32
C GLY A 166 12.02 23.31 -16.38
N HIS A 167 10.76 23.53 -16.73
CA HIS A 167 9.79 24.17 -15.84
C HIS A 167 9.12 23.12 -14.94
N LEU A 168 8.86 23.46 -13.68
CA LEU A 168 8.11 22.64 -12.77
C LEU A 168 6.60 22.78 -13.07
N VAL A 169 5.97 21.70 -13.47
CA VAL A 169 4.52 21.63 -13.69
C VAL A 169 3.88 21.00 -12.44
N THR A 170 2.88 21.70 -11.91
CA THR A 170 2.11 21.21 -10.76
C THR A 170 0.71 20.80 -11.20
N GLU A 171 0.34 19.56 -10.91
CA GLU A 171 -1.00 19.02 -11.15
C GLU A 171 -1.62 18.55 -9.82
N TYR A 172 -2.93 18.69 -9.68
CA TYR A 172 -3.70 18.15 -8.54
C TYR A 172 -4.62 17.04 -9.02
N ARG A 173 -4.62 15.91 -8.31
CA ARG A 173 -5.54 14.79 -8.59
C ARG A 173 -6.29 14.38 -7.35
N VAL A 174 -7.56 13.99 -7.52
CA VAL A 174 -8.39 13.42 -6.45
C VAL A 174 -8.45 11.90 -6.60
N VAL A 175 -8.21 11.20 -5.49
CA VAL A 175 -8.27 9.73 -5.43
C VAL A 175 -9.74 9.27 -5.47
N THR A 176 -10.05 8.35 -6.41
CA THR A 176 -11.44 7.84 -6.64
C THR A 176 -11.51 6.32 -6.74
#